data_acec96cdeed3517092c3f27eea95886d
#
_entry.id   acec96cdeed3517092c3f27eea95886d
#
_cell.length_a   1.000
_cell.length_b   1.000
_cell.length_c   1.000
_cell.angle_alpha   90.00
_cell.angle_beta   90.00
_cell.angle_gamma   90.00
#
_symmetry.space_group_name_H-M   'P 1'
#
loop_
_entity.id
_entity.type
_entity.pdbx_description
1 polymer ?
#
loop_
_entity_poly.entity_id
_entity_poly.type
_entity_poly.pdbx_seq_one_letter_code
_entity_poly.pdbx_strand_id
1 'polypeptide(L)'
;QPWAAAHQIFAQAVANLVTLALSNDPAHTQALAKSPAVASIDFTGSNQFGRWLQDNARQARLYAEMAGVNSVIIESTDQYSAMLNNLAFTLSLYSGQMCTTTQNIYIPKNGIQTDQGAKSFDQVCDDLAAAVRALVDNPRVATAVLGAVCAPETVGRIEEAAGKGRVVLASQALPHPQYPNARIHSPVIVALTEADRATFANECFGPISFLIATESSDSALATAQSTLCEHGALTLGVYSTDRAYIDRTVQLSHRARVALSINLTQGVYVNQSAAFSDYHASGGNPAANASYTTLAFVADRFVVVQRREHA
;
A
#
# COMPACT_ATOMS: atom_id res chain seq x y z
N GLN A 1 -18.92 -19.46 9.14
CA GLN A 1 -18.62 -19.05 7.77
C GLN A 1 -19.49 -17.84 7.42
N PRO A 2 -18.93 -16.74 6.89
CA PRO A 2 -19.68 -15.48 6.65
C PRO A 2 -20.91 -15.67 5.75
N TRP A 3 -20.82 -16.60 4.78
CA TRP A 3 -21.89 -16.91 3.85
C TRP A 3 -23.12 -17.55 4.53
N ALA A 4 -22.92 -18.43 5.48
CA ALA A 4 -24.01 -19.06 6.23
C ALA A 4 -24.79 -18.03 7.07
N ALA A 5 -24.09 -17.03 7.63
CA ALA A 5 -24.72 -15.95 8.35
C ALA A 5 -25.55 -15.02 7.43
N ALA A 6 -25.07 -14.74 6.22
CA ALA A 6 -25.81 -13.94 5.24
C ALA A 6 -27.13 -14.61 4.84
N HIS A 7 -27.13 -15.93 4.64
CA HIS A 7 -28.34 -16.69 4.35
C HIS A 7 -29.38 -16.67 5.48
N GLN A 8 -28.96 -16.49 6.71
CA GLN A 8 -29.88 -16.35 7.85
C GLN A 8 -30.53 -14.96 7.95
N ILE A 9 -29.89 -13.95 7.39
CA ILE A 9 -30.37 -12.56 7.43
C ILE A 9 -31.39 -12.27 6.33
N PHE A 10 -31.24 -12.89 5.15
CA PHE A 10 -32.11 -12.66 4.00
C PHE A 10 -33.25 -13.68 3.94
N ALA A 11 -34.46 -13.23 3.61
CA ALA A 11 -35.52 -14.14 3.24
C ALA A 11 -35.08 -15.03 2.06
N GLN A 12 -35.58 -16.30 2.02
CA GLN A 12 -35.12 -17.30 1.04
C GLN A 12 -35.19 -16.80 -0.41
N ALA A 13 -36.21 -15.98 -0.74
CA ALA A 13 -36.37 -15.42 -2.06
C ALA A 13 -35.23 -14.42 -2.42
N VAL A 14 -34.69 -13.70 -1.43
CA VAL A 14 -33.56 -12.76 -1.62
C VAL A 14 -32.24 -13.51 -1.60
N ALA A 15 -32.10 -14.52 -0.75
CA ALA A 15 -30.88 -15.32 -0.67
C ALA A 15 -30.54 -16.02 -2.01
N ASN A 16 -31.54 -16.40 -2.78
CA ASN A 16 -31.35 -17.03 -4.09
C ASN A 16 -30.82 -16.05 -5.17
N LEU A 17 -30.83 -14.75 -4.89
CA LEU A 17 -30.23 -13.74 -5.79
C LEU A 17 -28.72 -13.62 -5.63
N VAL A 18 -28.15 -14.24 -4.58
CA VAL A 18 -26.71 -14.19 -4.30
C VAL A 18 -26.13 -15.59 -4.42
N THR A 19 -25.17 -15.75 -5.31
CA THR A 19 -24.49 -17.04 -5.55
C THR A 19 -23.00 -16.90 -5.25
N LEU A 20 -22.46 -17.83 -4.47
CA LEU A 20 -21.03 -17.97 -4.25
C LEU A 20 -20.45 -18.98 -5.25
N ALA A 21 -19.61 -18.51 -6.16
CA ALA A 21 -18.84 -19.35 -7.07
C ALA A 21 -17.36 -19.33 -6.65
N LEU A 22 -16.87 -20.45 -6.14
CA LEU A 22 -15.47 -20.63 -5.75
C LEU A 22 -14.71 -21.35 -6.87
N SER A 23 -13.61 -20.78 -7.31
CA SER A 23 -12.72 -21.40 -8.28
C SER A 23 -11.27 -20.98 -8.03
N ASN A 24 -10.36 -21.93 -8.12
CA ASN A 24 -8.92 -21.70 -8.15
C ASN A 24 -8.39 -21.57 -9.60
N ASP A 25 -9.27 -21.78 -10.60
CA ASP A 25 -8.91 -21.65 -12.00
C ASP A 25 -9.31 -20.25 -12.52
N PRO A 26 -8.36 -19.39 -12.87
CA PRO A 26 -8.62 -18.07 -13.45
C PRO A 26 -9.51 -18.11 -14.69
N ALA A 27 -9.49 -19.19 -15.47
CA ALA A 27 -10.30 -19.34 -16.66
C ALA A 27 -11.81 -19.28 -16.38
N HIS A 28 -12.25 -19.82 -15.25
CA HIS A 28 -13.66 -19.74 -14.83
C HIS A 28 -14.08 -18.28 -14.54
N THR A 29 -13.27 -17.54 -13.80
CA THR A 29 -13.52 -16.11 -13.53
C THR A 29 -13.50 -15.29 -14.81
N GLN A 30 -12.57 -15.58 -15.71
CA GLN A 30 -12.48 -14.92 -17.01
C GLN A 30 -13.70 -15.21 -17.90
N ALA A 31 -14.17 -16.45 -17.91
CA ALA A 31 -15.36 -16.82 -18.66
C ALA A 31 -16.62 -16.12 -18.11
N LEU A 32 -16.76 -16.08 -16.79
CA LEU A 32 -17.85 -15.34 -16.13
C LEU A 32 -17.79 -13.85 -16.48
N ALA A 33 -16.61 -13.22 -16.32
CA ALA A 33 -16.43 -11.79 -16.57
C ALA A 33 -16.76 -11.39 -18.02
N LYS A 34 -16.51 -12.26 -18.99
CA LYS A 34 -16.83 -12.03 -20.42
C LYS A 34 -18.27 -12.37 -20.81
N SER A 35 -19.06 -12.95 -19.90
CA SER A 35 -20.44 -13.32 -20.21
C SER A 35 -21.28 -12.10 -20.56
N PRO A 36 -22.05 -12.11 -21.65
CA PRO A 36 -22.98 -11.02 -22.00
C PRO A 36 -24.05 -10.75 -20.93
N ALA A 37 -24.30 -11.71 -20.05
CA ALA A 37 -25.25 -11.57 -18.93
C ALA A 37 -24.69 -10.73 -17.78
N VAL A 38 -23.37 -10.48 -17.74
CA VAL A 38 -22.73 -9.67 -16.71
C VAL A 38 -22.78 -8.22 -17.12
N ALA A 39 -23.60 -7.44 -16.44
CA ALA A 39 -23.78 -6.00 -16.71
C ALA A 39 -22.82 -5.11 -15.90
N SER A 40 -22.34 -5.60 -14.74
CA SER A 40 -21.44 -4.85 -13.85
C SER A 40 -20.47 -5.78 -13.15
N ILE A 41 -19.22 -5.31 -13.01
CA ILE A 41 -18.16 -6.02 -12.30
C ILE A 41 -17.61 -5.08 -11.23
N ASP A 42 -17.63 -5.53 -9.98
CA ASP A 42 -16.93 -4.90 -8.88
C ASP A 42 -15.73 -5.78 -8.53
N PHE A 43 -14.53 -5.27 -8.79
CA PHE A 43 -13.28 -6.03 -8.71
C PHE A 43 -12.32 -5.41 -7.72
N THR A 44 -11.88 -6.20 -6.75
CA THR A 44 -10.73 -5.90 -5.90
C THR A 44 -9.68 -6.99 -6.10
N GLY A 45 -8.46 -6.62 -6.45
CA GLY A 45 -7.40 -7.59 -6.69
C GLY A 45 -6.15 -7.05 -7.38
N SER A 46 -5.41 -7.95 -8.05
CA SER A 46 -4.14 -7.60 -8.68
C SER A 46 -4.29 -6.63 -9.86
N ASN A 47 -3.29 -5.77 -10.05
CA ASN A 47 -3.19 -4.89 -11.21
C ASN A 47 -3.27 -5.66 -12.53
N GLN A 48 -2.65 -6.85 -12.59
CA GLN A 48 -2.66 -7.68 -13.80
C GLN A 48 -4.07 -8.09 -14.20
N PHE A 49 -4.86 -8.61 -13.25
CA PHE A 49 -6.21 -9.06 -13.56
C PHE A 49 -7.17 -7.89 -13.76
N GLY A 50 -7.01 -6.79 -13.02
CA GLY A 50 -7.79 -5.57 -13.22
C GLY A 50 -7.61 -5.00 -14.63
N ARG A 51 -6.39 -4.90 -15.13
CA ARG A 51 -6.10 -4.49 -16.52
C ARG A 51 -6.68 -5.48 -17.53
N TRP A 52 -6.56 -6.78 -17.26
CA TRP A 52 -7.18 -7.79 -18.11
C TRP A 52 -8.70 -7.60 -18.22
N LEU A 53 -9.39 -7.29 -17.11
CA LEU A 53 -10.82 -6.98 -17.11
C LEU A 53 -11.14 -5.75 -17.96
N GLN A 54 -10.36 -4.68 -17.86
CA GLN A 54 -10.52 -3.47 -18.69
C GLN A 54 -10.47 -3.77 -20.19
N ASP A 55 -9.60 -4.68 -20.59
CA ASP A 55 -9.40 -5.03 -21.99
C ASP A 55 -10.43 -6.04 -22.51
N ASN A 56 -10.93 -6.93 -21.65
CA ASN A 56 -11.69 -8.13 -22.07
C ASN A 56 -13.16 -8.16 -21.66
N ALA A 57 -13.59 -7.35 -20.69
CA ALA A 57 -14.96 -7.34 -20.17
C ALA A 57 -15.73 -6.06 -20.56
N ARG A 58 -15.60 -5.62 -21.81
CA ARG A 58 -16.12 -4.34 -22.30
C ARG A 58 -17.64 -4.22 -22.31
N GLN A 59 -18.37 -5.33 -22.24
CA GLN A 59 -19.83 -5.36 -22.15
C GLN A 59 -20.33 -4.95 -20.76
N ALA A 60 -19.47 -5.08 -19.72
CA ALA A 60 -19.82 -4.76 -18.34
C ALA A 60 -19.28 -3.40 -17.90
N ARG A 61 -19.98 -2.73 -17.00
CA ARG A 61 -19.42 -1.59 -16.27
C ARG A 61 -18.45 -2.11 -15.23
N LEU A 62 -17.17 -1.75 -15.37
CA LEU A 62 -16.12 -2.19 -14.47
C LEU A 62 -15.82 -1.14 -13.40
N TYR A 63 -15.89 -1.55 -12.14
CA TYR A 63 -15.37 -0.85 -10.99
C TYR A 63 -14.18 -1.67 -10.49
N ALA A 64 -12.97 -1.11 -10.58
CA ALA A 64 -11.75 -1.83 -10.22
C ALA A 64 -11.00 -1.09 -9.12
N GLU A 65 -10.60 -1.84 -8.12
CA GLU A 65 -9.71 -1.42 -7.05
C GLU A 65 -8.47 -2.31 -7.07
N MET A 66 -7.32 -1.69 -7.30
CA MET A 66 -5.99 -2.30 -7.29
C MET A 66 -5.13 -1.49 -6.32
N ALA A 67 -4.01 -2.03 -5.83
CA ALA A 67 -3.22 -1.33 -4.81
C ALA A 67 -2.34 -0.21 -5.41
N GLY A 68 -1.77 -0.42 -6.57
CA GLY A 68 -0.79 0.51 -7.14
C GLY A 68 0.52 0.56 -6.35
N VAL A 69 1.25 1.68 -6.47
CA VAL A 69 2.59 1.84 -5.89
C VAL A 69 2.54 2.89 -4.78
N ASN A 70 2.03 2.51 -3.62
CA ASN A 70 1.93 3.42 -2.48
C ASN A 70 3.30 3.88 -2.00
N SER A 71 3.43 5.16 -1.70
CA SER A 71 4.73 5.78 -1.49
C SER A 71 4.77 6.70 -0.27
N VAL A 72 5.96 6.87 0.29
CA VAL A 72 6.28 7.87 1.30
C VAL A 72 7.52 8.62 0.84
N ILE A 73 7.55 9.93 1.06
CA ILE A 73 8.72 10.78 0.85
C ILE A 73 9.19 11.29 2.21
N ILE A 74 10.46 11.10 2.52
CA ILE A 74 11.07 11.63 3.73
C ILE A 74 12.08 12.71 3.33
N GLU A 75 11.72 13.98 3.55
CA GLU A 75 12.60 15.13 3.31
C GLU A 75 13.27 15.57 4.60
N SER A 76 12.51 15.70 5.68
CA SER A 76 12.96 16.03 7.03
C SER A 76 11.88 15.64 8.04
N THR A 77 12.22 15.68 9.33
CA THR A 77 11.22 15.47 10.39
C THR A 77 11.68 16.10 11.71
N ASP A 78 10.77 16.63 12.48
CA ASP A 78 10.97 17.07 13.85
C ASP A 78 10.54 16.02 14.89
N GLN A 79 10.19 14.80 14.44
CA GLN A 79 9.79 13.67 15.29
C GLN A 79 10.31 12.33 14.75
N TYR A 80 11.63 12.21 14.67
CA TYR A 80 12.31 11.09 14.01
C TYR A 80 11.89 9.73 14.58
N SER A 81 11.96 9.55 15.91
CA SER A 81 11.58 8.27 16.52
C SER A 81 10.10 7.92 16.30
N ALA A 82 9.22 8.91 16.36
CA ALA A 82 7.79 8.69 16.13
C ALA A 82 7.49 8.36 14.67
N MET A 83 8.20 8.98 13.72
CA MET A 83 8.16 8.62 12.30
C MET A 83 8.60 7.17 12.06
N LEU A 84 9.74 6.75 12.63
CA LEU A 84 10.23 5.38 12.48
C LEU A 84 9.23 4.35 13.04
N ASN A 85 8.64 4.62 14.21
CA ASN A 85 7.62 3.75 14.80
C ASN A 85 6.36 3.66 13.92
N ASN A 86 5.94 4.79 13.35
CA ASN A 86 4.83 4.83 12.40
C ASN A 86 5.11 3.97 11.16
N LEU A 87 6.28 4.16 10.54
CA LEU A 87 6.68 3.38 9.38
C LEU A 87 6.82 1.89 9.71
N ALA A 88 7.48 1.55 10.83
CA ALA A 88 7.63 0.16 11.26
C ALA A 88 6.26 -0.56 11.39
N PHE A 89 5.28 0.11 12.00
CA PHE A 89 3.92 -0.41 12.09
C PHE A 89 3.27 -0.54 10.71
N THR A 90 3.32 0.52 9.89
CA THR A 90 2.71 0.56 8.56
C THR A 90 3.23 -0.56 7.65
N LEU A 91 4.55 -0.80 7.66
CA LEU A 91 5.17 -1.85 6.85
C LEU A 91 4.87 -3.27 7.35
N SER A 92 4.55 -3.41 8.64
CA SER A 92 4.33 -4.71 9.29
C SER A 92 2.87 -5.14 9.32
N LEU A 93 1.93 -4.17 9.32
CA LEU A 93 0.50 -4.43 9.52
C LEU A 93 -0.02 -5.44 8.50
N TYR A 94 -0.63 -6.52 9.02
CA TYR A 94 -1.15 -7.66 8.25
C TYR A 94 -0.12 -8.29 7.29
N SER A 95 1.19 -8.23 7.65
CA SER A 95 2.29 -8.65 6.75
C SER A 95 2.22 -7.97 5.38
N GLY A 96 2.01 -6.65 5.37
CA GLY A 96 1.99 -5.85 4.15
C GLY A 96 0.86 -6.18 3.17
N GLN A 97 -0.17 -6.93 3.59
CA GLN A 97 -1.25 -7.37 2.71
C GLN A 97 -2.45 -6.41 2.74
N MET A 98 -2.18 -5.13 2.73
CA MET A 98 -3.19 -4.09 2.56
C MET A 98 -2.94 -3.36 1.24
N CYS A 99 -4.02 -3.02 0.54
CA CYS A 99 -3.98 -2.18 -0.67
C CYS A 99 -3.33 -0.81 -0.44
N THR A 100 -3.25 -0.35 0.81
CA THR A 100 -2.64 0.92 1.23
C THR A 100 -1.25 0.77 1.84
N THR A 101 -0.66 -0.44 1.89
CA THR A 101 0.68 -0.64 2.44
C THR A 101 1.71 0.14 1.62
N THR A 102 2.60 0.85 2.32
CA THR A 102 3.69 1.59 1.69
C THR A 102 4.71 0.63 1.11
N GLN A 103 4.91 0.72 -0.20
CA GLN A 103 5.97 -0.03 -0.90
C GLN A 103 7.24 0.80 -1.03
N ASN A 104 7.15 2.05 -1.50
CA ASN A 104 8.30 2.88 -1.79
C ASN A 104 8.50 3.97 -0.74
N ILE A 105 9.72 4.13 -0.27
CA ILE A 105 10.12 5.21 0.63
C ILE A 105 11.30 5.93 -0.03
N TYR A 106 11.05 7.16 -0.49
CA TYR A 106 12.05 7.99 -1.16
C TYR A 106 12.78 8.84 -0.13
N ILE A 107 14.12 8.76 -0.12
CA ILE A 107 14.98 9.44 0.85
C ILE A 107 16.18 10.04 0.08
N PRO A 108 16.52 11.33 0.28
CA PRO A 108 17.72 11.90 -0.32
C PRO A 108 18.98 11.13 0.05
N LYS A 109 19.84 10.80 -0.91
CA LYS A 109 21.10 10.08 -0.68
C LYS A 109 22.04 10.76 0.30
N ASN A 110 21.97 12.11 0.37
CA ASN A 110 22.74 12.91 1.31
C ASN A 110 22.13 12.95 2.73
N GLY A 111 21.01 12.22 2.93
CA GLY A 111 20.33 12.13 4.22
C GLY A 111 19.29 13.23 4.43
N ILE A 112 18.79 13.28 5.65
CA ILE A 112 17.70 14.16 6.09
C ILE A 112 18.06 14.91 7.37
N GLN A 113 17.39 16.04 7.62
CA GLN A 113 17.46 16.75 8.89
C GLN A 113 16.38 16.23 9.84
N THR A 114 16.74 16.02 11.10
CA THR A 114 15.81 15.52 12.14
C THR A 114 15.99 16.30 13.45
N ASP A 115 15.05 16.13 14.38
CA ASP A 115 15.16 16.60 15.77
C ASP A 115 16.35 15.97 16.53
N GLN A 116 16.94 14.89 16.00
CA GLN A 116 18.11 14.21 16.55
C GLN A 116 19.41 14.51 15.76
N GLY A 117 19.39 15.55 14.94
CA GLY A 117 20.48 15.94 14.04
C GLY A 117 20.35 15.33 12.65
N ALA A 118 21.36 15.57 11.82
CA ALA A 118 21.39 15.02 10.47
C ALA A 118 21.53 13.49 10.50
N LYS A 119 20.78 12.80 9.67
CA LYS A 119 20.85 11.35 9.47
C LYS A 119 21.19 11.06 8.02
N SER A 120 22.21 10.25 7.78
CA SER A 120 22.52 9.77 6.43
C SER A 120 21.44 8.80 5.94
N PHE A 121 21.38 8.56 4.63
CA PHE A 121 20.50 7.54 4.05
C PHE A 121 20.67 6.18 4.74
N ASP A 122 21.91 5.72 4.94
CA ASP A 122 22.20 4.45 5.57
C ASP A 122 21.76 4.41 7.04
N GLN A 123 21.94 5.52 7.78
CA GLN A 123 21.43 5.60 9.16
C GLN A 123 19.90 5.50 9.21
N VAL A 124 19.19 6.16 8.29
CA VAL A 124 17.71 6.02 8.22
C VAL A 124 17.31 4.58 7.89
N CYS A 125 18.03 3.93 6.98
CA CYS A 125 17.81 2.52 6.66
C CYS A 125 17.97 1.62 7.90
N ASP A 126 19.08 1.78 8.61
CA ASP A 126 19.41 0.96 9.78
C ASP A 126 18.44 1.21 10.94
N ASP A 127 18.10 2.48 11.19
CA ASP A 127 17.19 2.89 12.25
C ASP A 127 15.75 2.37 11.96
N LEU A 128 15.29 2.41 10.70
CA LEU A 128 14.00 1.83 10.33
C LEU A 128 13.99 0.30 10.47
N ALA A 129 15.05 -0.37 10.03
CA ALA A 129 15.20 -1.81 10.23
C ALA A 129 15.19 -2.19 11.71
N ALA A 130 15.86 -1.40 12.57
CA ALA A 130 15.83 -1.59 14.00
C ALA A 130 14.42 -1.40 14.60
N ALA A 131 13.68 -0.40 14.15
CA ALA A 131 12.30 -0.17 14.59
C ALA A 131 11.37 -1.33 14.19
N VAL A 132 11.50 -1.87 12.97
CA VAL A 132 10.73 -3.04 12.53
C VAL A 132 11.11 -4.28 13.35
N ARG A 133 12.41 -4.53 13.59
CA ARG A 133 12.87 -5.64 14.45
C ARG A 133 12.28 -5.52 15.84
N ALA A 134 12.35 -4.35 16.48
CA ALA A 134 11.81 -4.14 17.82
C ALA A 134 10.30 -4.46 17.91
N LEU A 135 9.55 -4.22 16.83
CA LEU A 135 8.13 -4.56 16.74
C LEU A 135 7.92 -6.07 16.58
N VAL A 136 8.67 -6.73 15.68
CA VAL A 136 8.43 -8.15 15.33
C VAL A 136 9.12 -9.12 16.28
N ASP A 137 10.18 -8.71 16.99
CA ASP A 137 10.87 -9.52 18.01
C ASP A 137 10.05 -9.66 19.30
N ASN A 138 9.02 -8.84 19.49
CA ASN A 138 8.06 -9.03 20.57
C ASN A 138 6.91 -9.96 20.10
N PRO A 139 6.84 -11.23 20.58
CA PRO A 139 5.89 -12.21 20.06
C PRO A 139 4.41 -11.78 20.21
N ARG A 140 4.09 -11.02 21.25
CA ARG A 140 2.71 -10.52 21.46
C ARG A 140 2.35 -9.46 20.44
N VAL A 141 3.27 -8.55 20.17
CA VAL A 141 3.08 -7.48 19.18
C VAL A 141 3.08 -8.06 17.77
N ALA A 142 4.04 -8.92 17.47
CA ALA A 142 4.13 -9.59 16.17
C ALA A 142 2.83 -10.34 15.84
N THR A 143 2.30 -11.14 16.78
CA THR A 143 1.03 -11.87 16.58
C THR A 143 -0.17 -10.95 16.37
N ALA A 144 -0.17 -9.75 16.96
CA ALA A 144 -1.26 -8.79 16.81
C ALA A 144 -1.18 -7.98 15.53
N VAL A 145 0.04 -7.75 15.01
CA VAL A 145 0.29 -6.85 13.86
C VAL A 145 0.43 -7.63 12.55
N LEU A 146 1.19 -8.73 12.57
CA LEU A 146 1.43 -9.51 11.37
C LEU A 146 0.22 -10.40 11.03
N GLY A 147 -0.05 -10.56 9.75
CA GLY A 147 -1.08 -11.45 9.22
C GLY A 147 -0.48 -12.70 8.57
N ALA A 148 -1.31 -13.74 8.42
CA ALA A 148 -0.94 -14.89 7.61
C ALA A 148 -0.83 -14.49 6.13
N VAL A 149 0.24 -14.93 5.47
CA VAL A 149 0.41 -14.77 4.03
C VAL A 149 -0.60 -15.68 3.31
N CYS A 150 -1.59 -15.05 2.68
CA CYS A 150 -2.71 -15.75 2.08
C CYS A 150 -2.31 -16.53 0.83
N ALA A 151 -1.55 -15.90 -0.06
CA ALA A 151 -1.12 -16.50 -1.32
C ALA A 151 0.33 -17.03 -1.23
N PRO A 152 0.57 -18.31 -1.58
CA PRO A 152 1.93 -18.88 -1.58
C PRO A 152 2.92 -18.07 -2.42
N GLU A 153 2.45 -17.49 -3.53
CA GLU A 153 3.23 -16.67 -4.46
C GLU A 153 3.81 -15.41 -3.80
N THR A 154 3.19 -14.95 -2.70
CA THR A 154 3.72 -13.81 -1.92
C THR A 154 5.05 -14.16 -1.25
N VAL A 155 5.24 -15.41 -0.82
CA VAL A 155 6.53 -15.87 -0.27
C VAL A 155 7.60 -15.81 -1.34
N GLY A 156 7.32 -16.30 -2.55
CA GLY A 156 8.24 -16.18 -3.69
C GLY A 156 8.59 -14.73 -4.00
N ARG A 157 7.61 -13.81 -3.96
CA ARG A 157 7.89 -12.37 -4.15
C ARG A 157 8.80 -11.77 -3.09
N ILE A 158 8.68 -12.21 -1.83
CA ILE A 158 9.59 -11.78 -0.75
C ILE A 158 11.04 -12.19 -1.07
N GLU A 159 11.23 -13.43 -1.52
CA GLU A 159 12.55 -13.96 -1.88
C GLU A 159 13.12 -13.25 -3.12
N GLU A 160 12.30 -13.03 -4.14
CA GLU A 160 12.69 -12.28 -5.34
C GLU A 160 13.06 -10.83 -5.00
N ALA A 161 12.31 -10.16 -4.15
CA ALA A 161 12.58 -8.79 -3.75
C ALA A 161 13.93 -8.66 -3.05
N ALA A 162 14.30 -9.62 -2.21
CA ALA A 162 15.61 -9.65 -1.54
C ALA A 162 16.79 -9.72 -2.54
N GLY A 163 16.56 -10.23 -3.75
CA GLY A 163 17.56 -10.27 -4.81
C GLY A 163 17.68 -9.00 -5.67
N LYS A 164 16.82 -7.97 -5.43
CA LYS A 164 16.76 -6.77 -6.28
C LYS A 164 17.72 -5.65 -5.89
N GLY A 165 18.29 -5.69 -4.67
CA GLY A 165 19.17 -4.63 -4.19
C GLY A 165 19.85 -5.01 -2.88
N ARG A 166 20.32 -4.01 -2.13
CA ARG A 166 20.95 -4.22 -0.82
C ARG A 166 19.85 -4.51 0.22
N VAL A 167 19.85 -5.72 0.77
CA VAL A 167 18.92 -6.08 1.85
C VAL A 167 19.25 -5.30 3.11
N VAL A 168 18.34 -4.46 3.56
CA VAL A 168 18.41 -3.69 4.82
C VAL A 168 17.82 -4.51 5.96
N LEU A 169 16.71 -5.18 5.70
CA LEU A 169 16.06 -6.11 6.62
C LEU A 169 15.61 -7.36 5.87
N ALA A 170 16.12 -8.50 6.24
CA ALA A 170 15.65 -9.78 5.73
C ALA A 170 14.33 -10.18 6.39
N SER A 171 13.39 -10.68 5.59
CA SER A 171 12.14 -11.26 6.11
C SER A 171 12.43 -12.56 6.87
N GLN A 172 11.64 -12.79 7.91
CA GLN A 172 11.70 -14.00 8.72
C GLN A 172 10.32 -14.67 8.75
N ALA A 173 10.30 -15.98 8.62
CA ALA A 173 9.11 -16.77 8.91
C ALA A 173 8.94 -16.86 10.44
N LEU A 174 7.75 -16.55 10.93
CA LEU A 174 7.42 -16.50 12.34
C LEU A 174 6.32 -17.51 12.69
N PRO A 175 6.43 -18.24 13.82
CA PRO A 175 5.38 -19.14 14.26
C PRO A 175 4.19 -18.36 14.82
N HIS A 176 2.97 -18.85 14.57
CA HIS A 176 1.77 -18.33 15.24
C HIS A 176 1.36 -19.28 16.38
N PRO A 177 1.17 -18.78 17.63
CA PRO A 177 0.92 -19.64 18.79
C PRO A 177 -0.37 -20.45 18.71
N GLN A 178 -1.40 -19.94 18.01
CA GLN A 178 -2.71 -20.60 17.89
C GLN A 178 -2.91 -21.29 16.52
N TYR A 179 -2.14 -20.92 15.51
CA TYR A 179 -2.30 -21.38 14.13
C TYR A 179 -0.97 -21.87 13.57
N PRO A 180 -0.54 -23.11 13.91
CA PRO A 180 0.81 -23.59 13.56
C PRO A 180 1.06 -23.71 12.06
N ASN A 181 0.00 -23.79 11.27
CA ASN A 181 0.10 -23.87 9.81
C ASN A 181 0.00 -22.49 9.11
N ALA A 182 -0.12 -21.40 9.87
CA ALA A 182 -0.15 -20.06 9.31
C ALA A 182 1.23 -19.67 8.80
N ARG A 183 1.32 -19.19 7.58
CA ARG A 183 2.53 -18.63 7.00
C ARG A 183 2.64 -17.17 7.39
N ILE A 184 3.39 -16.87 8.43
CA ILE A 184 3.62 -15.49 8.89
C ILE A 184 5.02 -15.07 8.44
N HIS A 185 5.13 -13.94 7.77
CA HIS A 185 6.40 -13.35 7.36
C HIS A 185 6.50 -11.90 7.85
N SER A 186 7.66 -11.58 8.42
CA SER A 186 8.01 -10.18 8.70
C SER A 186 8.36 -9.43 7.41
N PRO A 187 8.40 -8.10 7.42
CA PRO A 187 8.80 -7.33 6.24
C PRO A 187 10.21 -7.67 5.74
N VAL A 188 10.40 -7.66 4.43
CA VAL A 188 11.69 -7.47 3.78
C VAL A 188 11.82 -6.00 3.36
N ILE A 189 12.98 -5.40 3.66
CA ILE A 189 13.30 -4.04 3.27
C ILE A 189 14.57 -4.06 2.44
N VAL A 190 14.51 -3.47 1.25
CA VAL A 190 15.60 -3.45 0.29
C VAL A 190 15.93 -2.01 -0.10
N ALA A 191 17.21 -1.64 -0.01
CA ALA A 191 17.68 -0.35 -0.49
C ALA A 191 17.97 -0.41 -1.99
N LEU A 192 17.44 0.58 -2.69
CA LEU A 192 17.56 0.79 -4.14
C LEU A 192 18.05 2.21 -4.42
N THR A 193 18.29 2.48 -5.68
CA THR A 193 18.57 3.82 -6.22
C THR A 193 17.51 4.23 -7.23
N GLU A 194 17.50 5.46 -7.68
CA GLU A 194 16.60 5.93 -8.75
C GLU A 194 16.80 5.18 -10.07
N ALA A 195 17.99 4.60 -10.31
CA ALA A 195 18.26 3.77 -11.49
C ALA A 195 17.47 2.45 -11.52
N ASP A 196 17.03 1.98 -10.35
CA ASP A 196 16.29 0.72 -10.20
C ASP A 196 14.77 0.86 -10.45
N ARG A 197 14.37 1.88 -11.23
CA ARG A 197 12.97 2.22 -11.49
C ARG A 197 12.15 1.03 -11.97
N ALA A 198 12.70 0.15 -12.81
CA ALA A 198 12.01 -1.04 -13.29
C ALA A 198 11.56 -1.97 -12.15
N THR A 199 12.24 -1.94 -11.00
CA THR A 199 11.88 -2.71 -9.82
C THR A 199 10.80 -2.01 -9.01
N PHE A 200 11.03 -0.77 -8.58
CA PHE A 200 10.15 -0.10 -7.63
C PHE A 200 8.90 0.55 -8.25
N ALA A 201 8.85 0.72 -9.56
CA ALA A 201 7.67 1.27 -10.24
C ALA A 201 6.53 0.24 -10.42
N ASN A 202 6.79 -1.03 -10.18
CA ASN A 202 5.78 -2.08 -10.25
C ASN A 202 5.32 -2.49 -8.84
N GLU A 203 4.05 -2.83 -8.73
CA GLU A 203 3.50 -3.34 -7.47
C GLU A 203 4.15 -4.66 -7.06
N CYS A 204 4.60 -4.72 -5.81
CA CYS A 204 5.12 -5.92 -5.14
C CYS A 204 4.26 -6.21 -3.90
N PHE A 205 3.04 -6.69 -4.11
CA PHE A 205 2.08 -6.91 -3.03
C PHE A 205 2.57 -7.93 -2.00
N GLY A 206 2.64 -7.51 -0.73
CA GLY A 206 3.12 -8.29 0.39
C GLY A 206 3.98 -7.45 1.36
N PRO A 207 4.66 -8.09 2.32
CA PRO A 207 5.56 -7.40 3.26
C PRO A 207 6.89 -7.02 2.59
N ILE A 208 6.83 -6.21 1.53
CA ILE A 208 7.96 -5.83 0.69
C ILE A 208 8.01 -4.32 0.60
N SER A 209 9.14 -3.73 0.97
CA SER A 209 9.33 -2.27 0.89
C SER A 209 10.71 -1.92 0.37
N PHE A 210 10.76 -0.84 -0.42
CA PHE A 210 11.97 -0.32 -1.02
C PHE A 210 12.32 1.05 -0.42
N LEU A 211 13.56 1.19 0.07
CA LEU A 211 14.14 2.47 0.47
C LEU A 211 14.96 2.97 -0.71
N ILE A 212 14.50 4.03 -1.36
CA ILE A 212 15.04 4.51 -2.61
C ILE A 212 15.91 5.75 -2.35
N ALA A 213 17.21 5.60 -2.53
CA ALA A 213 18.15 6.71 -2.47
C ALA A 213 17.96 7.61 -3.68
N THR A 214 17.51 8.85 -3.45
CA THR A 214 17.31 9.85 -4.50
C THR A 214 18.44 10.88 -4.51
N GLU A 215 18.68 11.50 -5.66
CA GLU A 215 19.75 12.51 -5.77
C GLU A 215 19.54 13.72 -4.84
N SER A 216 18.29 14.09 -4.61
CA SER A 216 17.88 15.19 -3.74
C SER A 216 16.42 15.04 -3.31
N SER A 217 15.95 15.92 -2.42
CA SER A 217 14.52 16.03 -2.07
C SER A 217 13.67 16.38 -3.30
N ASP A 218 14.17 17.21 -4.20
CA ASP A 218 13.46 17.55 -5.45
C ASP A 218 13.38 16.36 -6.39
N SER A 219 14.45 15.55 -6.48
CA SER A 219 14.44 14.30 -7.23
C SER A 219 13.45 13.29 -6.63
N ALA A 220 13.38 13.17 -5.30
CA ALA A 220 12.40 12.34 -4.60
C ALA A 220 10.96 12.70 -5.02
N LEU A 221 10.64 13.99 -5.01
CA LEU A 221 9.33 14.50 -5.40
C LEU A 221 9.02 14.20 -6.88
N ALA A 222 9.97 14.41 -7.77
CA ALA A 222 9.82 14.17 -9.21
C ALA A 222 9.65 12.68 -9.53
N THR A 223 10.47 11.82 -8.90
CA THR A 223 10.41 10.36 -9.08
C THR A 223 9.11 9.78 -8.53
N ALA A 224 8.69 10.23 -7.34
CA ALA A 224 7.39 9.86 -6.78
C ALA A 224 6.25 10.30 -7.72
N GLN A 225 6.25 11.56 -8.20
CA GLN A 225 5.22 12.06 -9.11
C GLN A 225 5.11 11.21 -10.37
N SER A 226 6.23 10.94 -11.05
CA SER A 226 6.20 10.16 -12.29
C SER A 226 5.71 8.73 -12.04
N THR A 227 6.13 8.09 -10.94
CA THR A 227 5.70 6.74 -10.59
C THR A 227 4.21 6.67 -10.27
N LEU A 228 3.71 7.60 -9.45
CA LEU A 228 2.32 7.62 -9.04
C LEU A 228 1.37 7.96 -10.21
N CYS A 229 1.76 8.91 -11.08
CA CYS A 229 0.94 9.26 -12.26
C CYS A 229 0.89 8.14 -13.30
N GLU A 230 1.97 7.37 -13.45
CA GLU A 230 2.08 6.29 -14.44
C GLU A 230 1.40 4.99 -13.96
N HIS A 231 1.63 4.62 -12.70
CA HIS A 231 1.21 3.31 -12.17
C HIS A 231 0.02 3.39 -11.21
N GLY A 232 -0.28 4.57 -10.68
CA GLY A 232 -1.32 4.80 -9.67
C GLY A 232 -0.91 4.39 -8.27
N ALA A 233 -1.66 4.87 -7.30
CA ALA A 233 -1.56 4.49 -5.89
C ALA A 233 -2.85 4.88 -5.16
N LEU A 234 -3.05 4.33 -3.98
CA LEU A 234 -4.12 4.73 -3.06
C LEU A 234 -3.62 5.77 -2.05
N THR A 235 -2.34 5.70 -1.67
CA THR A 235 -1.78 6.57 -0.63
C THR A 235 -0.43 7.16 -1.03
N LEU A 236 -0.20 8.39 -0.55
CA LEU A 236 1.07 9.07 -0.52
C LEU A 236 1.30 9.60 0.90
N GLY A 237 2.47 9.39 1.45
CA GLY A 237 2.91 10.04 2.69
C GLY A 237 4.02 11.03 2.44
N VAL A 238 4.13 12.05 3.29
CA VAL A 238 5.29 12.95 3.32
C VAL A 238 5.66 13.27 4.75
N TYR A 239 6.96 13.23 5.03
CA TYR A 239 7.56 13.79 6.23
C TYR A 239 8.46 14.95 5.81
N SER A 240 8.14 16.15 6.31
CA SER A 240 8.88 17.36 6.05
C SER A 240 8.55 18.44 7.08
N THR A 241 9.55 19.24 7.43
CA THR A 241 9.40 20.46 8.21
C THR A 241 9.38 21.70 7.30
N ASP A 242 9.71 21.55 6.01
CA ASP A 242 9.65 22.63 5.02
C ASP A 242 8.22 22.79 4.46
N ARG A 243 7.60 23.91 4.78
CA ARG A 243 6.25 24.25 4.31
C ARG A 243 6.15 24.27 2.78
N ALA A 244 7.14 24.83 2.10
CA ALA A 244 7.13 24.92 0.64
C ALA A 244 7.22 23.53 0.00
N TYR A 245 8.00 22.62 0.60
CA TYR A 245 8.07 21.22 0.16
C TYR A 245 6.74 20.50 0.36
N ILE A 246 6.09 20.68 1.51
CA ILE A 246 4.75 20.16 1.79
C ILE A 246 3.74 20.64 0.75
N ASP A 247 3.72 21.95 0.47
CA ASP A 247 2.79 22.53 -0.50
C ASP A 247 3.00 21.96 -1.92
N ARG A 248 4.24 21.72 -2.33
CA ARG A 248 4.55 21.01 -3.60
C ARG A 248 4.07 19.56 -3.58
N THR A 249 4.18 18.86 -2.44
CA THR A 249 3.67 17.49 -2.31
C THR A 249 2.14 17.44 -2.34
N VAL A 250 1.45 18.46 -1.81
CA VAL A 250 0.00 18.63 -1.97
C VAL A 250 -0.36 18.77 -3.45
N GLN A 251 0.39 19.58 -4.22
CA GLN A 251 0.16 19.69 -5.66
C GLN A 251 0.40 18.36 -6.41
N LEU A 252 1.42 17.59 -5.99
CA LEU A 252 1.65 16.26 -6.51
C LEU A 252 0.45 15.35 -6.24
N SER A 253 -0.05 15.30 -5.00
CA SER A 253 -1.18 14.44 -4.63
C SER A 253 -2.43 14.75 -5.46
N HIS A 254 -2.68 16.03 -5.74
CA HIS A 254 -3.77 16.46 -6.62
C HIS A 254 -3.59 15.95 -8.05
N ARG A 255 -2.38 16.06 -8.62
CA ARG A 255 -2.08 15.59 -9.97
C ARG A 255 -2.19 14.08 -10.11
N ALA A 256 -1.66 13.35 -9.13
CA ALA A 256 -1.69 11.89 -9.10
C ALA A 256 -3.03 11.34 -8.59
N ARG A 257 -3.92 12.19 -8.06
CA ARG A 257 -5.22 11.81 -7.47
C ARG A 257 -5.09 10.74 -6.39
N VAL A 258 -4.13 10.95 -5.48
CA VAL A 258 -3.87 10.05 -4.36
C VAL A 258 -4.16 10.74 -3.03
N ALA A 259 -4.65 9.99 -2.04
CA ALA A 259 -4.83 10.51 -0.70
C ALA A 259 -3.47 10.77 -0.05
N LEU A 260 -3.26 11.99 0.48
CA LEU A 260 -2.00 12.41 1.08
C LEU A 260 -2.09 12.46 2.60
N SER A 261 -1.07 11.93 3.25
CA SER A 261 -0.81 12.07 4.69
C SER A 261 0.46 12.89 4.92
N ILE A 262 0.38 13.87 5.80
CA ILE A 262 1.50 14.76 6.13
C ILE A 262 1.90 14.53 7.58
N ASN A 263 3.16 14.16 7.82
CA ASN A 263 3.77 14.01 9.16
C ASN A 263 2.94 13.09 10.10
N LEU A 264 2.46 11.94 9.61
CA LEU A 264 1.69 11.01 10.44
C LEU A 264 2.58 10.37 11.51
N THR A 265 2.25 10.64 12.77
CA THR A 265 2.93 10.12 13.95
C THR A 265 1.95 9.99 15.13
N GLN A 266 2.43 9.58 16.31
CA GLN A 266 1.70 9.65 17.57
C GLN A 266 0.31 8.99 17.57
N GLY A 267 0.25 7.70 17.21
CA GLY A 267 -0.97 6.90 17.26
C GLY A 267 -1.87 6.99 16.03
N VAL A 268 -1.45 7.70 15.00
CA VAL A 268 -2.03 7.60 13.64
C VAL A 268 -1.01 6.89 12.76
N TYR A 269 -1.22 5.62 12.54
CA TYR A 269 -0.24 4.73 11.90
C TYR A 269 -0.46 4.53 10.40
N VAL A 270 -1.68 4.78 9.92
CA VAL A 270 -2.02 4.63 8.50
C VAL A 270 -2.86 5.81 8.05
N ASN A 271 -2.91 6.05 6.74
CA ASN A 271 -3.83 7.03 6.16
C ASN A 271 -5.26 6.52 6.32
N GLN A 272 -5.91 6.91 7.42
CA GLN A 272 -7.23 6.43 7.78
C GLN A 272 -8.29 6.80 6.74
N SER A 273 -8.18 7.95 6.10
CA SER A 273 -9.12 8.36 5.07
C SER A 273 -9.06 7.45 3.85
N ALA A 274 -7.86 7.04 3.43
CA ALA A 274 -7.70 6.10 2.32
C ALA A 274 -8.02 4.65 2.74
N ALA A 275 -7.66 4.25 3.99
CA ALA A 275 -7.79 2.87 4.42
C ALA A 275 -9.19 2.48 4.90
N PHE A 276 -9.98 3.42 5.43
CA PHE A 276 -11.21 3.12 6.19
C PHE A 276 -12.40 4.02 5.83
N SER A 277 -12.40 4.65 4.66
CA SER A 277 -13.50 5.54 4.26
C SER A 277 -14.01 5.23 2.87
N ASP A 278 -15.16 5.80 2.52
CA ASP A 278 -15.74 5.72 1.18
C ASP A 278 -14.88 6.37 0.09
N TYR A 279 -13.82 7.07 0.49
CA TYR A 279 -12.83 7.65 -0.43
C TYR A 279 -11.70 6.68 -0.78
N HIS A 280 -11.69 5.50 -0.20
CA HIS A 280 -10.77 4.42 -0.58
C HIS A 280 -10.99 4.07 -2.05
N ALA A 281 -9.91 4.02 -2.83
CA ALA A 281 -9.94 3.73 -4.26
C ALA A 281 -10.82 4.67 -5.13
N SER A 282 -11.20 5.84 -4.64
CA SER A 282 -12.04 6.79 -5.38
C SER A 282 -11.27 7.81 -6.22
N GLY A 283 -9.94 7.71 -6.27
CA GLY A 283 -9.08 8.73 -6.88
C GLY A 283 -9.17 8.84 -8.40
N GLY A 284 -9.72 7.86 -9.11
CA GLY A 284 -9.75 7.87 -10.57
C GLY A 284 -8.33 7.91 -11.16
N ASN A 285 -7.38 7.18 -10.58
CA ASN A 285 -6.01 7.02 -11.04
C ASN A 285 -5.79 5.61 -11.63
N PRO A 286 -4.61 5.28 -12.20
CA PRO A 286 -4.38 3.98 -12.82
C PRO A 286 -4.56 2.76 -11.91
N ALA A 287 -4.51 2.93 -10.58
CA ALA A 287 -4.71 1.85 -9.62
C ALA A 287 -6.19 1.63 -9.26
N ALA A 288 -7.06 2.64 -9.38
CA ALA A 288 -8.41 2.53 -8.88
C ALA A 288 -9.39 3.47 -9.55
N ASN A 289 -10.56 2.96 -9.88
CA ASN A 289 -11.72 3.71 -10.34
C ASN A 289 -13.01 3.31 -9.61
N ALA A 290 -12.90 2.53 -8.53
CA ALA A 290 -14.03 2.05 -7.74
C ALA A 290 -14.38 3.03 -6.61
N SER A 291 -15.67 3.08 -6.25
CA SER A 291 -16.19 3.79 -5.10
C SER A 291 -17.57 3.24 -4.75
N TYR A 292 -17.89 3.20 -3.47
CA TYR A 292 -19.23 2.87 -2.99
C TYR A 292 -20.23 4.02 -3.14
N THR A 293 -19.76 5.19 -3.57
CA THR A 293 -20.58 6.37 -3.87
C THR A 293 -20.65 6.60 -5.38
N THR A 294 -21.42 7.58 -5.84
CA THR A 294 -21.46 7.91 -7.26
C THR A 294 -20.09 8.38 -7.73
N LEU A 295 -19.42 7.57 -8.52
CA LEU A 295 -18.02 7.73 -8.93
C LEU A 295 -17.74 9.09 -9.58
N ALA A 296 -18.60 9.53 -10.50
CA ALA A 296 -18.44 10.82 -11.18
C ALA A 296 -18.50 12.02 -10.22
N PHE A 297 -19.21 11.89 -9.11
CA PHE A 297 -19.30 12.95 -8.12
C PHE A 297 -18.09 12.99 -7.20
N VAL A 298 -17.59 11.84 -6.80
CA VAL A 298 -16.52 11.72 -5.79
C VAL A 298 -15.14 11.76 -6.43
N ALA A 299 -14.90 10.93 -7.46
CA ALA A 299 -13.57 10.73 -8.03
C ALA A 299 -12.96 12.00 -8.63
N ASP A 300 -13.78 12.89 -9.20
CA ASP A 300 -13.29 14.08 -9.88
C ASP A 300 -13.16 15.31 -8.97
N ARG A 301 -13.65 15.25 -7.74
CA ARG A 301 -13.77 16.43 -6.87
C ARG A 301 -12.92 16.43 -5.63
N PHE A 302 -12.59 15.26 -5.08
CA PHE A 302 -11.98 15.17 -3.75
C PHE A 302 -10.65 14.45 -3.76
N VAL A 303 -9.64 15.13 -3.21
CA VAL A 303 -8.41 14.52 -2.73
C VAL A 303 -8.37 14.71 -1.23
N VAL A 304 -8.13 13.63 -0.49
CA VAL A 304 -8.04 13.70 0.96
C VAL A 304 -6.58 13.96 1.34
N VAL A 305 -6.36 15.06 2.07
CA VAL A 305 -5.09 15.39 2.69
C VAL A 305 -5.23 15.29 4.20
N GLN A 306 -4.42 14.44 4.80
CA GLN A 306 -4.31 14.35 6.26
C GLN A 306 -2.99 14.98 6.69
N ARG A 307 -3.07 15.91 7.62
CA ARG A 307 -1.90 16.59 8.20
C ARG A 307 -1.93 16.47 9.71
N ARG A 308 -0.79 16.13 10.30
CA ARG A 308 -0.57 16.23 11.73
C ARG A 308 0.38 17.39 12.00
N GLU A 309 -0.03 18.26 12.90
CA GLU A 309 0.82 19.29 13.48
C GLU A 309 1.09 18.92 14.93
N HIS A 310 2.33 19.09 15.35
CA HIS A 310 2.72 18.90 16.75
C HIS A 310 2.53 20.22 17.47
N ALA A 311 1.93 20.16 18.65
CA ALA A 311 1.77 21.31 19.54
C ALA A 311 3.05 21.57 20.33
#